data_13a46a4c91135e47531934f2715b1b55
#
_entry.id   13a46a4c91135e47531934f2715b1b55
#
_cell.length_a   1.000
_cell.length_b   1.000
_cell.length_c   1.000
_cell.angle_alpha   90.00
_cell.angle_beta   90.00
_cell.angle_gamma   90.00
#
_symmetry.space_group_name_H-M   'P 1'
#
loop_
_entity.id
_entity.type
_entity.pdbx_description
1 polymer ?
#
loop_
_entity_poly.entity_id
_entity_poly.type
_entity_poly.pdbx_seq_one_letter_code
_entity_poly.pdbx_strand_id
1 'polypeptide(L)'
;MVDNEETGVIQRLLSVGKLQIYKYIIYFVWVVNFIFTCADVYIYYFILKDHMGCWNCLFRSYMIIALTVNVLMVPLLIVGFIFIYSNLSGEIRIYATVLFLATWLQMMLTILFAQQYQIVGDVLRIWMNHKSLEFYERRCQCCGVLGPDDYKLGDLKIPKSCYKNGSKMEEDLYRSGCSTHSIKPSSPIIQVISFVIQYVLVICIKVFLIILLRSKTQRTSMWSERRTEMFGSVKN
;
A
#
# COMPACT_ATOMS: atom_id res chain seq x y z
N MET A 1 -28.84 21.77 43.86
CA MET A 1 -29.00 20.49 43.15
C MET A 1 -29.23 20.63 41.63
N VAL A 2 -29.70 21.80 41.18
CA VAL A 2 -30.02 22.09 39.77
C VAL A 2 -28.74 22.28 38.90
N ASP A 3 -27.68 22.86 39.46
CA ASP A 3 -26.44 23.17 38.71
C ASP A 3 -25.65 21.96 38.19
N ASN A 4 -25.80 20.80 38.87
CA ASN A 4 -25.06 19.59 38.43
C ASN A 4 -25.70 18.88 37.23
N GLU A 5 -26.98 19.08 36.99
CA GLU A 5 -27.71 18.46 35.89
C GLU A 5 -27.48 19.21 34.57
N GLU A 6 -27.42 20.54 34.60
CA GLU A 6 -27.11 21.37 33.43
C GLU A 6 -25.67 21.18 32.94
N THR A 7 -24.70 21.10 33.86
CA THR A 7 -23.29 20.83 33.48
C THR A 7 -23.13 19.46 32.84
N GLY A 8 -23.90 18.45 33.27
CA GLY A 8 -23.92 17.13 32.67
C GLY A 8 -24.51 17.12 31.25
N VAL A 9 -25.52 17.89 30.97
CA VAL A 9 -26.16 18.01 29.64
C VAL A 9 -25.23 18.72 28.66
N ILE A 10 -24.61 19.82 29.09
CA ILE A 10 -23.65 20.59 28.25
C ILE A 10 -22.45 19.75 27.90
N GLN A 11 -21.88 19.00 28.83
CA GLN A 11 -20.78 18.07 28.54
C GLN A 11 -21.16 16.97 27.55
N ARG A 12 -22.41 16.48 27.59
CA ARG A 12 -22.92 15.50 26.62
C ARG A 12 -23.04 16.09 25.22
N LEU A 13 -23.61 17.27 25.08
CA LEU A 13 -23.73 17.96 23.79
C LEU A 13 -22.34 18.23 23.19
N LEU A 14 -21.37 18.64 24.00
CA LEU A 14 -20.00 18.85 23.59
C LEU A 14 -19.31 17.54 23.18
N SER A 15 -19.56 16.43 23.88
CA SER A 15 -18.96 15.13 23.53
C SER A 15 -19.56 14.53 22.25
N VAL A 16 -20.85 14.70 22.01
CA VAL A 16 -21.53 14.27 20.77
C VAL A 16 -21.06 15.12 19.59
N GLY A 17 -20.95 16.43 19.76
CA GLY A 17 -20.42 17.33 18.73
C GLY A 17 -18.98 16.99 18.35
N LYS A 18 -18.11 16.72 19.33
CA LYS A 18 -16.73 16.27 19.09
C LYS A 18 -16.67 14.95 18.31
N LEU A 19 -17.47 13.96 18.68
CA LEU A 19 -17.50 12.67 17.99
C LEU A 19 -17.91 12.82 16.52
N GLN A 20 -18.84 13.71 16.22
CA GLN A 20 -19.31 13.97 14.87
C GLN A 20 -18.23 14.67 14.02
N ILE A 21 -17.53 15.65 14.60
CA ILE A 21 -16.40 16.31 13.93
C ILE A 21 -15.30 15.29 13.58
N TYR A 22 -14.94 14.41 14.53
CA TYR A 22 -13.93 13.36 14.26
C TYR A 22 -14.35 12.42 13.16
N LYS A 23 -15.64 12.06 13.04
CA LYS A 23 -16.15 11.27 11.93
C LYS A 23 -15.93 11.95 10.58
N TYR A 24 -16.22 13.24 10.47
CA TYR A 24 -16.01 13.98 9.23
C TYR A 24 -14.53 14.03 8.85
N ILE A 25 -13.63 14.23 9.82
CA ILE A 25 -12.18 14.19 9.59
C ILE A 25 -11.76 12.82 9.04
N ILE A 26 -12.25 11.73 9.66
CA ILE A 26 -11.93 10.37 9.22
C ILE A 26 -12.46 10.13 7.80
N TYR A 27 -13.68 10.53 7.49
CA TYR A 27 -14.23 10.36 6.15
C TYR A 27 -13.44 11.15 5.10
N PHE A 28 -12.99 12.36 5.43
CA PHE A 28 -12.16 13.14 4.53
C PHE A 28 -10.82 12.42 4.26
N VAL A 29 -10.11 12.02 5.32
CA VAL A 29 -8.84 11.29 5.19
C VAL A 29 -9.06 9.96 4.45
N TRP A 30 -10.18 9.28 4.70
CA TRP A 30 -10.56 8.04 4.04
C TRP A 30 -10.75 8.23 2.53
N VAL A 31 -11.49 9.27 2.11
CA VAL A 31 -11.70 9.57 0.66
C VAL A 31 -10.36 9.84 -0.01
N VAL A 32 -9.52 10.66 0.60
CA VAL A 32 -8.18 10.95 0.07
C VAL A 32 -7.37 9.66 -0.06
N ASN A 33 -7.34 8.83 0.99
CA ASN A 33 -6.63 7.55 0.97
C ASN A 33 -7.17 6.60 -0.11
N PHE A 34 -8.48 6.53 -0.28
CA PHE A 34 -9.11 5.70 -1.31
C PHE A 34 -8.67 6.11 -2.73
N ILE A 35 -8.61 7.41 -3.01
CA ILE A 35 -8.15 7.94 -4.31
C ILE A 35 -6.68 7.54 -4.54
N PHE A 36 -5.81 7.72 -3.55
CA PHE A 36 -4.40 7.35 -3.68
C PHE A 36 -4.21 5.83 -3.84
N THR A 37 -4.98 5.01 -3.11
CA THR A 37 -4.93 3.55 -3.27
C THR A 37 -5.35 3.13 -4.68
N CYS A 38 -6.39 3.74 -5.26
CA CYS A 38 -6.77 3.49 -6.64
C CYS A 38 -5.69 3.93 -7.65
N ALA A 39 -5.04 5.05 -7.39
CA ALA A 39 -3.91 5.51 -8.20
C ALA A 39 -2.73 4.55 -8.15
N ASP A 40 -2.39 4.02 -6.95
CA ASP A 40 -1.34 3.01 -6.77
C ASP A 40 -1.66 1.72 -7.55
N VAL A 41 -2.90 1.22 -7.46
CA VAL A 41 -3.35 0.04 -8.24
C VAL A 41 -3.16 0.29 -9.74
N TYR A 42 -3.54 1.47 -10.23
CA TYR A 42 -3.38 1.83 -11.65
C TYR A 42 -1.91 1.86 -12.07
N ILE A 43 -1.04 2.48 -11.25
CA ILE A 43 0.40 2.57 -11.52
C ILE A 43 1.03 1.18 -11.56
N TYR A 44 0.78 0.33 -10.55
CA TYR A 44 1.32 -1.03 -10.51
C TYR A 44 0.82 -1.88 -11.68
N TYR A 45 -0.46 -1.75 -12.05
CA TYR A 45 -1.01 -2.43 -13.23
C TYR A 45 -0.30 -1.99 -14.51
N PHE A 46 -0.10 -0.68 -14.68
CA PHE A 46 0.57 -0.13 -15.88
C PHE A 46 2.02 -0.61 -15.99
N ILE A 47 2.76 -0.56 -14.88
CA ILE A 47 4.15 -1.05 -14.83
C ILE A 47 4.20 -2.57 -15.10
N LEU A 48 3.28 -3.34 -14.52
CA LEU A 48 3.20 -4.79 -14.76
C LEU A 48 2.93 -5.09 -16.23
N LYS A 49 2.01 -4.36 -16.87
CA LYS A 49 1.70 -4.49 -18.30
C LYS A 49 2.94 -4.26 -19.17
N ASP A 50 3.73 -3.24 -18.83
CA ASP A 50 4.96 -2.90 -19.56
C ASP A 50 6.05 -3.99 -19.42
N HIS A 51 6.00 -4.78 -18.33
CA HIS A 51 6.94 -5.87 -18.04
C HIS A 51 6.38 -7.28 -18.35
N MET A 52 5.25 -7.39 -19.03
CA MET A 52 4.63 -8.68 -19.36
C MET A 52 5.51 -9.60 -20.22
N GLY A 53 6.45 -9.05 -20.99
CA GLY A 53 7.38 -9.83 -21.83
C GLY A 53 8.37 -10.70 -21.05
N CYS A 54 8.55 -10.46 -19.76
CA CYS A 54 9.52 -11.22 -18.96
C CYS A 54 8.83 -12.26 -18.06
N TRP A 55 8.62 -13.48 -18.55
CA TRP A 55 7.88 -14.55 -17.83
C TRP A 55 8.61 -15.09 -16.58
N ASN A 56 9.94 -15.00 -16.52
CA ASN A 56 10.75 -15.59 -15.45
C ASN A 56 11.52 -14.55 -14.62
N CYS A 57 11.15 -13.26 -14.68
CA CYS A 57 11.84 -12.22 -13.91
C CYS A 57 11.31 -12.17 -12.48
N LEU A 58 12.19 -12.13 -11.51
CA LEU A 58 11.87 -11.94 -10.11
C LEU A 58 11.13 -10.60 -9.90
N PHE A 59 11.52 -9.57 -10.64
CA PHE A 59 10.86 -8.27 -10.66
C PHE A 59 9.37 -8.36 -10.97
N ARG A 60 8.96 -9.20 -11.94
CA ARG A 60 7.54 -9.43 -12.24
C ARG A 60 6.79 -10.03 -11.05
N SER A 61 7.40 -10.99 -10.35
CA SER A 61 6.79 -11.60 -9.17
C SER A 61 6.57 -10.56 -8.06
N TYR A 62 7.54 -9.67 -7.84
CA TYR A 62 7.37 -8.54 -6.92
C TYR A 62 6.23 -7.61 -7.32
N MET A 63 6.11 -7.29 -8.62
CA MET A 63 5.04 -6.43 -9.12
C MET A 63 3.66 -7.04 -8.92
N ILE A 64 3.54 -8.35 -9.16
CA ILE A 64 2.28 -9.08 -8.92
C ILE A 64 1.91 -9.04 -7.44
N ILE A 65 2.86 -9.28 -6.54
CA ILE A 65 2.62 -9.21 -5.08
C ILE A 65 2.19 -7.80 -4.68
N ALA A 66 2.90 -6.77 -5.13
CA ALA A 66 2.58 -5.39 -4.82
C ALA A 66 1.19 -4.99 -5.35
N LEU A 67 0.87 -5.35 -6.59
CA LEU A 67 -0.46 -5.13 -7.17
C LEU A 67 -1.54 -5.84 -6.36
N THR A 68 -1.33 -7.12 -6.00
CA THR A 68 -2.29 -7.91 -5.21
C THR A 68 -2.57 -7.25 -3.86
N VAL A 69 -1.53 -6.82 -3.15
CA VAL A 69 -1.69 -6.14 -1.85
C VAL A 69 -2.48 -4.85 -2.01
N ASN A 70 -2.18 -4.02 -3.03
CA ASN A 70 -2.91 -2.77 -3.27
C ASN A 70 -4.38 -3.03 -3.67
N VAL A 71 -4.65 -4.05 -4.47
CA VAL A 71 -6.04 -4.45 -4.82
C VAL A 71 -6.79 -4.91 -3.58
N LEU A 72 -6.18 -5.67 -2.67
CA LEU A 72 -6.79 -6.11 -1.42
C LEU A 72 -7.04 -4.95 -0.43
N MET A 73 -6.29 -3.86 -0.53
CA MET A 73 -6.54 -2.66 0.28
C MET A 73 -7.89 -1.99 -0.06
N VAL A 74 -8.37 -2.06 -1.30
CA VAL A 74 -9.63 -1.44 -1.71
C VAL A 74 -10.84 -1.99 -0.94
N PRO A 75 -11.13 -3.31 -0.92
CA PRO A 75 -12.23 -3.85 -0.12
C PRO A 75 -12.01 -3.64 1.39
N LEU A 76 -10.75 -3.67 1.86
CA LEU A 76 -10.45 -3.40 3.26
C LEU A 76 -10.88 -1.97 3.66
N LEU A 77 -10.62 -0.98 2.82
CA LEU A 77 -11.07 0.39 3.04
C LEU A 77 -12.60 0.50 3.04
N ILE A 78 -13.30 -0.18 2.13
CA ILE A 78 -14.78 -0.19 2.07
C ILE A 78 -15.36 -0.77 3.36
N VAL A 79 -14.85 -1.89 3.84
CA VAL A 79 -15.28 -2.52 5.10
C VAL A 79 -15.05 -1.58 6.29
N GLY A 80 -13.92 -0.88 6.33
CA GLY A 80 -13.63 0.11 7.35
C GLY A 80 -14.62 1.28 7.38
N PHE A 81 -15.04 1.76 6.22
CA PHE A 81 -16.08 2.78 6.13
C PHE A 81 -17.39 2.33 6.78
N ILE A 82 -17.81 1.08 6.50
CA ILE A 82 -19.05 0.51 7.07
C ILE A 82 -18.94 0.42 8.59
N PHE A 83 -17.81 -0.04 9.14
CA PHE A 83 -17.63 -0.16 10.59
C PHE A 83 -17.63 1.18 11.31
N ILE A 84 -17.00 2.21 10.72
CA ILE A 84 -16.99 3.57 11.27
C ILE A 84 -18.41 4.17 11.22
N TYR A 85 -19.14 3.96 10.14
CA TYR A 85 -20.51 4.42 9.98
C TYR A 85 -21.42 3.81 11.05
N SER A 86 -21.34 2.48 11.25
CA SER A 86 -22.16 1.72 12.18
C SER A 86 -21.75 1.85 13.66
N ASN A 87 -20.65 2.52 14.00
CA ASN A 87 -20.09 2.68 15.36
C ASN A 87 -19.85 1.36 16.11
N LEU A 88 -19.46 0.29 15.40
CA LEU A 88 -19.19 -1.03 15.95
C LEU A 88 -17.80 -1.06 16.60
N SER A 89 -17.73 -0.68 17.89
CA SER A 89 -16.42 -0.49 18.58
C SER A 89 -15.54 -1.75 18.64
N GLY A 90 -16.12 -2.95 18.70
CA GLY A 90 -15.39 -4.22 18.66
C GLY A 90 -14.73 -4.43 17.30
N GLU A 91 -15.52 -4.31 16.24
CA GLU A 91 -15.08 -4.49 14.85
C GLU A 91 -14.07 -3.42 14.44
N ILE A 92 -14.25 -2.18 14.88
CA ILE A 92 -13.29 -1.08 14.61
C ILE A 92 -11.91 -1.40 15.21
N ARG A 93 -11.85 -2.05 16.38
CA ARG A 93 -10.56 -2.45 16.99
C ARG A 93 -9.82 -3.46 16.13
N ILE A 94 -10.51 -4.52 15.70
CA ILE A 94 -9.95 -5.57 14.83
C ILE A 94 -9.52 -4.94 13.50
N TYR A 95 -10.41 -4.15 12.90
CA TYR A 95 -10.14 -3.45 11.66
C TYR A 95 -8.90 -2.55 11.74
N ALA A 96 -8.77 -1.74 12.79
CA ALA A 96 -7.61 -0.86 12.98
C ALA A 96 -6.29 -1.65 13.06
N THR A 97 -6.31 -2.84 13.67
CA THR A 97 -5.14 -3.73 13.74
C THR A 97 -4.81 -4.31 12.37
N VAL A 98 -5.81 -4.83 11.65
CA VAL A 98 -5.64 -5.39 10.30
C VAL A 98 -5.13 -4.31 9.33
N LEU A 99 -5.74 -3.11 9.36
CA LEU A 99 -5.33 -1.99 8.54
C LEU A 99 -3.88 -1.58 8.84
N PHE A 100 -3.48 -1.54 10.12
CA PHE A 100 -2.11 -1.23 10.52
C PHE A 100 -1.11 -2.26 9.94
N LEU A 101 -1.40 -3.55 10.07
CA LEU A 101 -0.54 -4.61 9.53
C LEU A 101 -0.45 -4.56 8.00
N ALA A 102 -1.58 -4.31 7.33
CA ALA A 102 -1.62 -4.17 5.86
C ALA A 102 -0.82 -2.94 5.39
N THR A 103 -0.94 -1.81 6.10
CA THR A 103 -0.16 -0.59 5.83
C THR A 103 1.34 -0.83 6.02
N TRP A 104 1.72 -1.56 7.07
CA TRP A 104 3.11 -1.93 7.33
C TRP A 104 3.68 -2.83 6.24
N LEU A 105 2.90 -3.84 5.78
CA LEU A 105 3.28 -4.70 4.66
C LEU A 105 3.47 -3.89 3.37
N GLN A 106 2.56 -2.96 3.08
CA GLN A 106 2.67 -2.08 1.92
C GLN A 106 3.92 -1.19 1.99
N MET A 107 4.26 -0.67 3.18
CA MET A 107 5.50 0.08 3.39
C MET A 107 6.74 -0.75 3.06
N MET A 108 6.81 -1.99 3.56
CA MET A 108 7.92 -2.89 3.28
C MET A 108 8.08 -3.16 1.78
N LEU A 109 6.96 -3.41 1.09
CA LEU A 109 6.97 -3.57 -0.37
C LEU A 109 7.45 -2.30 -1.08
N THR A 110 7.01 -1.12 -0.63
CA THR A 110 7.44 0.16 -1.21
C THR A 110 8.94 0.40 -1.03
N ILE A 111 9.50 0.07 0.14
CA ILE A 111 10.94 0.17 0.39
C ILE A 111 11.72 -0.78 -0.52
N LEU A 112 11.27 -2.03 -0.65
CA LEU A 112 11.89 -3.00 -1.56
C LEU A 112 11.84 -2.51 -3.02
N PHE A 113 10.74 -1.83 -3.39
CA PHE A 113 10.57 -1.25 -4.73
C PHE A 113 11.42 0.00 -4.99
N ALA A 114 11.67 0.81 -3.95
CA ALA A 114 12.51 2.01 -4.07
C ALA A 114 13.98 1.66 -4.28
N GLN A 115 14.40 0.45 -3.93
CA GLN A 115 15.75 -0.02 -4.20
C GLN A 115 15.94 -0.27 -5.70
N GLN A 116 17.10 0.12 -6.22
CA GLN A 116 17.47 -0.19 -7.60
C GLN A 116 17.55 -1.72 -7.76
N TYR A 117 16.67 -2.26 -8.61
CA TYR A 117 16.68 -3.68 -8.88
C TYR A 117 17.84 -4.01 -9.81
N GLN A 118 18.84 -4.70 -9.27
CA GLN A 118 19.95 -5.22 -10.06
C GLN A 118 19.48 -6.44 -10.85
N ILE A 119 19.47 -6.33 -12.17
CA ILE A 119 18.98 -7.39 -13.07
C ILE A 119 19.98 -8.55 -13.26
N VAL A 120 21.16 -8.43 -12.67
CA VAL A 120 22.26 -9.41 -12.85
C VAL A 120 21.81 -10.84 -12.56
N GLY A 121 21.09 -11.06 -11.47
CA GLY A 121 20.59 -12.39 -11.10
C GLY A 121 19.60 -12.96 -12.11
N ASP A 122 18.70 -12.15 -12.64
CA ASP A 122 17.73 -12.56 -13.65
C ASP A 122 18.41 -12.84 -14.99
N VAL A 123 19.33 -11.97 -15.41
CA VAL A 123 20.07 -12.11 -16.66
C VAL A 123 20.88 -13.41 -16.65
N LEU A 124 21.65 -13.67 -15.58
CA LEU A 124 22.40 -14.91 -15.41
C LEU A 124 21.51 -16.14 -15.44
N ARG A 125 20.40 -16.12 -14.69
CA ARG A 125 19.47 -17.27 -14.65
C ARG A 125 18.84 -17.56 -16.00
N ILE A 126 18.45 -16.51 -16.76
CA ILE A 126 17.87 -16.65 -18.09
C ILE A 126 18.91 -17.20 -19.06
N TRP A 127 20.13 -16.67 -19.00
CA TRP A 127 21.25 -17.12 -19.82
C TRP A 127 21.61 -18.59 -19.58
N MET A 128 21.75 -18.98 -18.31
CA MET A 128 22.05 -20.37 -17.92
C MET A 128 20.95 -21.36 -18.34
N ASN A 129 19.71 -20.89 -18.45
CA ASN A 129 18.60 -21.71 -18.94
C ASN A 129 18.41 -21.65 -20.47
N HIS A 130 19.38 -21.14 -21.20
CA HIS A 130 19.36 -21.01 -22.68
C HIS A 130 18.12 -20.26 -23.21
N LYS A 131 17.60 -19.30 -22.42
CA LYS A 131 16.46 -18.47 -22.82
C LYS A 131 16.95 -17.14 -23.39
N SER A 132 16.12 -16.53 -24.25
CA SER A 132 16.44 -15.25 -24.87
C SER A 132 16.50 -14.11 -23.87
N LEU A 133 17.53 -13.26 -23.96
CA LEU A 133 17.69 -12.02 -23.20
C LEU A 133 17.00 -10.82 -23.86
N GLU A 134 16.30 -11.02 -24.99
CA GLU A 134 15.73 -9.97 -25.84
C GLU A 134 15.00 -8.87 -25.06
N PHE A 135 14.27 -9.23 -23.99
CA PHE A 135 13.55 -8.28 -23.14
C PHE A 135 14.49 -7.29 -22.46
N TYR A 136 15.58 -7.79 -21.85
CA TYR A 136 16.55 -6.93 -21.16
C TYR A 136 17.42 -6.15 -22.15
N GLU A 137 17.82 -6.76 -23.24
CA GLU A 137 18.63 -6.13 -24.28
C GLU A 137 17.94 -4.91 -24.88
N ARG A 138 16.65 -5.03 -25.22
CA ARG A 138 15.87 -3.91 -25.72
C ARG A 138 15.60 -2.84 -24.66
N ARG A 139 15.31 -3.26 -23.42
CA ARG A 139 14.94 -2.33 -22.35
C ARG A 139 16.13 -1.56 -21.80
N CYS A 140 17.24 -2.25 -21.59
CA CYS A 140 18.45 -1.69 -20.99
C CYS A 140 19.47 -1.22 -22.02
N GLN A 141 19.20 -1.41 -23.33
CA GLN A 141 20.15 -1.09 -24.41
C GLN A 141 21.52 -1.74 -24.18
N CYS A 142 21.50 -3.04 -23.88
CA CYS A 142 22.66 -3.87 -23.58
C CYS A 142 22.68 -5.11 -24.46
N CYS A 143 23.75 -5.90 -24.44
CA CYS A 143 23.86 -7.11 -25.21
C CYS A 143 24.57 -8.21 -24.41
N GLY A 144 23.96 -9.41 -24.37
CA GLY A 144 24.51 -10.52 -23.61
C GLY A 144 24.55 -10.29 -22.09
N VAL A 145 25.31 -11.10 -21.39
CA VAL A 145 25.50 -10.98 -19.93
C VAL A 145 26.58 -9.95 -19.63
N LEU A 146 27.78 -10.15 -20.13
CA LEU A 146 28.92 -9.25 -19.95
C LEU A 146 29.19 -8.37 -21.18
N GLY A 147 28.68 -8.78 -22.35
CA GLY A 147 28.85 -8.07 -23.61
C GLY A 147 28.43 -8.92 -24.81
N PRO A 148 28.52 -8.38 -26.03
CA PRO A 148 28.17 -9.11 -27.26
C PRO A 148 29.06 -10.33 -27.53
N ASP A 149 30.25 -10.40 -26.94
CA ASP A 149 31.17 -11.51 -27.09
C ASP A 149 30.67 -12.81 -26.44
N ASP A 150 29.75 -12.72 -25.49
CA ASP A 150 29.10 -13.90 -24.90
C ASP A 150 28.39 -14.75 -25.95
N TYR A 151 27.76 -14.12 -26.94
CA TYR A 151 27.12 -14.81 -28.05
C TYR A 151 28.15 -15.49 -28.96
N LYS A 152 29.28 -14.83 -29.21
CA LYS A 152 30.37 -15.40 -30.03
C LYS A 152 31.01 -16.60 -29.34
N LEU A 153 31.27 -16.50 -28.01
CA LEU A 153 31.82 -17.60 -27.22
C LEU A 153 30.89 -18.81 -27.17
N GLY A 154 29.59 -18.59 -27.27
CA GLY A 154 28.56 -19.64 -27.29
C GLY A 154 28.21 -20.15 -28.70
N ASP A 155 28.94 -19.78 -29.74
CA ASP A 155 28.63 -20.08 -31.17
C ASP A 155 27.19 -19.64 -31.56
N LEU A 156 26.65 -18.62 -30.88
CA LEU A 156 25.31 -18.07 -31.10
C LEU A 156 25.40 -16.81 -31.98
N LYS A 157 24.39 -16.63 -32.82
CA LYS A 157 24.24 -15.36 -33.56
C LYS A 157 23.77 -14.26 -32.65
N ILE A 158 24.39 -13.08 -32.72
CA ILE A 158 23.99 -11.90 -31.98
C ILE A 158 22.55 -11.53 -32.40
N PRO A 159 21.59 -11.46 -31.44
CA PRO A 159 20.21 -11.18 -31.77
C PRO A 159 20.00 -9.71 -32.18
N LYS A 160 18.88 -9.43 -32.89
CA LYS A 160 18.55 -8.07 -33.32
C LYS A 160 18.32 -7.10 -32.15
N SER A 161 17.98 -7.61 -30.99
CA SER A 161 17.78 -6.85 -29.74
C SER A 161 19.04 -6.17 -29.24
N CYS A 162 20.21 -6.69 -29.59
CA CYS A 162 21.51 -6.11 -29.29
C CYS A 162 21.87 -4.87 -30.14
N TYR A 163 21.04 -4.54 -31.11
CA TYR A 163 21.32 -3.41 -32.00
C TYR A 163 20.29 -2.31 -31.83
N LYS A 164 20.73 -1.06 -31.88
CA LYS A 164 19.88 0.10 -31.85
C LYS A 164 18.87 0.03 -33.01
N ASN A 165 17.57 0.16 -32.68
CA ASN A 165 16.48 0.04 -33.64
C ASN A 165 16.43 -1.28 -34.42
N GLY A 166 17.10 -2.35 -33.96
CA GLY A 166 17.17 -3.62 -34.66
C GLY A 166 17.99 -3.60 -35.96
N SER A 167 18.79 -2.55 -36.17
CA SER A 167 19.76 -2.48 -37.26
C SER A 167 20.75 -3.65 -37.08
N LYS A 168 21.39 -4.08 -38.14
CA LYS A 168 22.47 -5.11 -38.02
C LYS A 168 23.84 -4.49 -38.27
N MET A 169 23.93 -3.16 -38.17
CA MET A 169 25.18 -2.44 -38.36
C MET A 169 26.02 -2.53 -37.08
N GLU A 170 27.31 -2.75 -37.24
CA GLU A 170 28.23 -2.90 -36.11
C GLU A 170 28.35 -1.62 -35.26
N GLU A 171 28.13 -0.48 -35.88
CA GLU A 171 28.08 0.85 -35.21
C GLU A 171 26.93 0.97 -34.23
N ASP A 172 25.81 0.27 -34.46
CA ASP A 172 24.60 0.29 -33.63
C ASP A 172 24.59 -0.81 -32.56
N LEU A 173 25.66 -1.63 -32.47
CA LEU A 173 25.78 -2.70 -31.52
C LEU A 173 25.99 -2.17 -30.09
N TYR A 174 25.15 -2.58 -29.15
CA TYR A 174 25.34 -2.28 -27.73
C TYR A 174 26.54 -3.06 -27.20
N ARG A 175 27.57 -2.35 -26.74
CA ARG A 175 28.81 -2.95 -26.24
C ARG A 175 28.76 -3.30 -24.75
N SER A 176 27.82 -2.73 -24.01
CA SER A 176 27.66 -2.98 -22.58
C SER A 176 26.88 -4.27 -22.32
N GLY A 177 27.33 -5.08 -21.36
CA GLY A 177 26.59 -6.26 -20.88
C GLY A 177 25.40 -5.91 -20.04
N CYS A 178 24.35 -6.73 -20.07
CA CYS A 178 23.13 -6.51 -19.33
C CYS A 178 23.30 -6.68 -17.80
N SER A 179 24.32 -7.42 -17.35
CA SER A 179 24.59 -7.62 -15.93
C SER A 179 24.97 -6.33 -15.17
N THR A 180 25.47 -5.32 -15.88
CA THR A 180 25.87 -4.04 -15.27
C THR A 180 24.73 -3.04 -15.11
N HIS A 181 23.57 -3.38 -15.65
CA HIS A 181 22.42 -2.50 -15.65
C HIS A 181 21.50 -2.77 -14.47
N SER A 182 20.76 -1.73 -14.07
CA SER A 182 19.71 -1.82 -13.07
C SER A 182 18.43 -1.19 -13.62
N ILE A 183 17.29 -1.79 -13.33
CA ILE A 183 15.99 -1.19 -13.62
C ILE A 183 15.68 -0.24 -12.48
N LYS A 184 15.53 1.06 -12.77
CA LYS A 184 15.00 2.02 -11.82
C LYS A 184 13.47 1.90 -11.86
N PRO A 185 12.81 1.57 -10.74
CA PRO A 185 11.38 1.69 -10.67
C PRO A 185 10.99 3.17 -10.89
N SER A 186 9.79 3.40 -11.42
CA SER A 186 9.21 4.75 -11.50
C SER A 186 9.23 5.39 -10.11
N SER A 187 9.39 6.71 -10.06
CA SER A 187 9.52 7.49 -8.82
C SER A 187 8.55 7.00 -7.72
N PRO A 188 9.03 6.58 -6.53
CA PRO A 188 8.18 6.04 -5.47
C PRO A 188 7.39 7.12 -4.71
N ILE A 189 7.41 8.37 -5.18
CA ILE A 189 6.83 9.52 -4.46
C ILE A 189 5.35 9.31 -4.17
N ILE A 190 4.58 8.84 -5.15
CA ILE A 190 3.14 8.63 -5.00
C ILE A 190 2.88 7.54 -3.96
N GLN A 191 3.63 6.43 -4.01
CA GLN A 191 3.50 5.34 -3.05
C GLN A 191 3.86 5.79 -1.62
N VAL A 192 4.90 6.63 -1.47
CA VAL A 192 5.27 7.20 -0.17
C VAL A 192 4.16 8.10 0.38
N ILE A 193 3.56 8.94 -0.46
CA ILE A 193 2.44 9.80 -0.07
C ILE A 193 1.24 8.93 0.35
N SER A 194 0.89 7.93 -0.46
CA SER A 194 -0.19 6.97 -0.16
C SER A 194 0.01 6.31 1.21
N PHE A 195 1.22 5.81 1.48
CA PHE A 195 1.58 5.23 2.76
C PHE A 195 1.41 6.21 3.94
N VAL A 196 1.88 7.44 3.80
CA VAL A 196 1.74 8.47 4.86
C VAL A 196 0.26 8.73 5.16
N ILE A 197 -0.57 8.86 4.13
CA ILE A 197 -2.01 9.10 4.28
C ILE A 197 -2.69 7.90 4.95
N GLN A 198 -2.32 6.66 4.60
CA GLN A 198 -2.83 5.46 5.26
C GLN A 198 -2.45 5.42 6.75
N TYR A 199 -1.21 5.77 7.07
CA TYR A 199 -0.76 5.81 8.46
C TYR A 199 -1.54 6.87 9.27
N VAL A 200 -1.79 8.05 8.69
CA VAL A 200 -2.65 9.08 9.28
C VAL A 200 -4.07 8.54 9.50
N LEU A 201 -4.63 7.81 8.55
CA LEU A 201 -5.95 7.18 8.69
C LEU A 201 -5.99 6.21 9.88
N VAL A 202 -4.98 5.36 10.04
CA VAL A 202 -4.87 4.43 11.18
C VAL A 202 -4.84 5.18 12.52
N ILE A 203 -4.08 6.27 12.59
CA ILE A 203 -4.03 7.12 13.80
C ILE A 203 -5.41 7.72 14.09
N CYS A 204 -6.07 8.29 13.08
CA CYS A 204 -7.41 8.87 13.22
C CYS A 204 -8.43 7.84 13.71
N ILE A 205 -8.39 6.61 13.19
CA ILE A 205 -9.28 5.53 13.63
C ILE A 205 -9.00 5.13 15.08
N LYS A 206 -7.74 5.03 15.49
CA LYS A 206 -7.36 4.73 16.89
C LYS A 206 -7.85 5.82 17.86
N VAL A 207 -7.67 7.09 17.50
CA VAL A 207 -8.15 8.22 18.30
C VAL A 207 -9.68 8.18 18.42
N PHE A 208 -10.37 7.95 17.30
CA PHE A 208 -11.82 7.80 17.28
C PHE A 208 -12.30 6.66 18.18
N LEU A 209 -11.64 5.51 18.14
CA LEU A 209 -11.97 4.36 18.99
C LEU A 209 -11.83 4.71 20.47
N ILE A 210 -10.78 5.42 20.88
CA ILE A 210 -10.58 5.87 22.26
C ILE A 210 -11.72 6.79 22.69
N ILE A 211 -12.12 7.76 21.85
CA ILE A 211 -13.22 8.67 22.13
C ILE A 211 -14.53 7.90 22.26
N LEU A 212 -14.79 6.97 21.35
CA LEU A 212 -15.99 6.14 21.34
C LEU A 212 -16.10 5.28 22.60
N LEU A 213 -15.00 4.66 23.03
CA LEU A 213 -14.95 3.84 24.25
C LEU A 213 -15.18 4.70 25.49
N ARG A 214 -14.53 5.86 25.61
CA ARG A 214 -14.76 6.80 26.72
C ARG A 214 -16.22 7.24 26.81
N SER A 215 -16.84 7.57 25.69
CA SER A 215 -18.25 7.95 25.63
C SER A 215 -19.19 6.81 26.06
N LYS A 216 -18.88 5.55 25.70
CA LYS A 216 -19.65 4.38 26.15
C LYS A 216 -19.53 4.15 27.66
N THR A 217 -18.31 4.22 28.21
CA THR A 217 -18.04 4.02 29.63
C THR A 217 -18.79 5.07 30.49
N GLN A 218 -18.78 6.33 30.07
CA GLN A 218 -19.53 7.39 30.76
C GLN A 218 -21.06 7.14 30.77
N ARG A 219 -21.59 6.60 29.68
CA ARG A 219 -23.00 6.23 29.63
C ARG A 219 -23.35 5.11 30.61
N THR A 220 -22.50 4.07 30.68
CA THR A 220 -22.76 2.94 31.57
C THR A 220 -22.68 3.34 33.05
N SER A 221 -21.73 4.18 33.46
CA SER A 221 -21.60 4.67 34.83
C SER A 221 -22.84 5.46 35.27
N MET A 222 -23.36 6.36 34.42
CA MET A 222 -24.58 7.13 34.72
C MET A 222 -25.85 6.28 34.80
N TRP A 223 -25.95 5.19 34.03
CA TRP A 223 -27.07 4.27 34.13
C TRP A 223 -27.04 3.46 35.42
N SER A 224 -25.85 3.10 35.92
CA SER A 224 -25.69 2.42 37.20
C SER A 224 -26.05 3.32 38.35
N GLU A 225 -25.65 4.59 38.30
CA GLU A 225 -25.92 5.60 39.35
C GLU A 225 -27.42 5.89 39.44
N ARG A 226 -28.08 6.14 38.31
CA ARG A 226 -29.56 6.34 38.30
C ARG A 226 -30.32 5.10 38.76
N ARG A 227 -29.82 3.90 38.49
CA ARG A 227 -30.45 2.67 38.96
C ARG A 227 -30.36 2.56 40.48
N THR A 228 -29.22 2.89 41.10
CA THR A 228 -29.04 2.89 42.55
C THR A 228 -29.92 3.94 43.24
N GLU A 229 -30.07 5.12 42.64
CA GLU A 229 -30.98 6.15 43.18
C GLU A 229 -32.45 5.71 43.14
N MET A 230 -32.93 5.12 42.05
CA MET A 230 -34.32 4.62 41.94
C MET A 230 -34.60 3.47 42.92
N PHE A 231 -33.67 2.58 43.15
CA PHE A 231 -33.84 1.46 44.09
C PHE A 231 -33.59 1.87 45.54
N GLY A 232 -32.78 2.89 45.79
CA GLY A 232 -32.52 3.47 47.12
C GLY A 232 -33.72 4.26 47.64
N SER A 233 -34.50 4.91 46.77
CA SER A 233 -35.72 5.69 47.12
C SER A 233 -36.92 4.83 47.46
N VAL A 234 -36.95 3.55 47.14
CA VAL A 234 -38.05 2.61 47.43
C VAL A 234 -37.94 2.00 48.83
N LYS A 235 -36.80 2.19 49.54
CA LYS A 235 -36.56 1.63 50.88
C LYS A 235 -36.83 2.57 52.03
N ASN A 236 -37.23 3.81 51.81
CA ASN A 236 -37.69 4.78 52.80
C ASN A 236 -39.19 5.08 52.64
#